data_136ac2eb6008e18da1bfb85f5a673cca
#
_entry.id   136ac2eb6008e18da1bfb85f5a673cca
#
_cell.length_a   1.000
_cell.length_b   1.000
_cell.length_c   1.000
_cell.angle_alpha   90.00
_cell.angle_beta   90.00
_cell.angle_gamma   90.00
#
_symmetry.space_group_name_H-M   'P 1'
#
loop_
_entity.id
_entity.type
_entity.pdbx_description
1 polymer ?
#
loop_
_entity_poly.entity_id
_entity_poly.type
_entity_poly.pdbx_seq_one_letter_code
_entity_poly.pdbx_strand_id
1 'polypeptide(L)'
;VRNTFRSGGMKLQLINPSEVQHRIDELKDQDLYIHLEMTTGAYAAHIDSSKHPAATFITNAVMRYSHGSISGGGPYRVGLKMERGWVYSEGLTHYEESETSRLILAGHDSQGKLIVALQLSREPY
;
A
#
# COMPACT_ATOMS: atom_id res chain seq x y z
N VAL A 1 8.63 1.16 11.13
CA VAL A 1 8.23 0.59 9.86
C VAL A 1 9.33 -0.30 9.31
N ARG A 2 8.95 -1.43 8.83
CA ARG A 2 9.87 -2.41 8.29
C ARG A 2 10.41 -1.97 6.95
N ASN A 3 11.56 -2.48 6.58
CA ASN A 3 12.15 -2.21 5.27
C ASN A 3 11.52 -3.09 4.19
N THR A 4 10.21 -3.27 4.24
CA THR A 4 9.49 -4.16 3.34
C THR A 4 9.71 -3.79 1.88
N PHE A 5 9.75 -2.50 1.58
CA PHE A 5 9.90 -2.02 0.22
C PHE A 5 11.34 -1.77 -0.20
N ARG A 6 12.31 -2.11 0.65
CA ARG A 6 13.72 -1.90 0.36
C ARG A 6 14.53 -3.18 0.38
N SER A 7 13.89 -4.28 0.63
CA SER A 7 14.56 -5.57 0.63
C SER A 7 14.98 -5.95 -0.77
N GLY A 8 16.18 -6.48 -0.91
CA GLY A 8 16.65 -7.00 -2.19
C GLY A 8 15.84 -8.17 -2.71
N GLY A 9 15.10 -8.86 -1.84
CA GLY A 9 14.22 -9.95 -2.27
C GLY A 9 12.86 -9.51 -2.72
N MET A 10 12.51 -8.24 -2.50
CA MET A 10 11.22 -7.69 -2.89
C MET A 10 11.27 -7.21 -4.33
N LYS A 11 10.34 -7.68 -5.14
CA LYS A 11 10.24 -7.27 -6.54
C LYS A 11 8.88 -6.64 -6.79
N LEU A 12 8.85 -5.34 -6.89
CA LEU A 12 7.64 -4.60 -7.19
C LEU A 12 7.50 -4.46 -8.70
N GLN A 13 6.32 -4.74 -9.18
CA GLN A 13 5.97 -4.64 -10.59
C GLN A 13 4.86 -3.64 -10.78
N LEU A 14 4.71 -3.13 -11.98
CA LEU A 14 3.57 -2.27 -12.30
C LEU A 14 2.28 -3.04 -12.01
N ILE A 15 1.32 -2.35 -11.42
CA ILE A 15 0.06 -2.96 -11.02
C ILE A 15 -0.65 -3.56 -12.23
N ASN A 16 -1.05 -4.83 -12.06
CA ASN A 16 -2.03 -5.49 -12.90
C ASN A 16 -3.36 -5.42 -12.15
N PRO A 17 -4.31 -4.59 -12.60
CA PRO A 17 -5.53 -4.34 -11.82
C PRO A 17 -6.35 -5.60 -11.54
N SER A 18 -6.47 -6.50 -12.50
CA SER A 18 -7.28 -7.70 -12.29
C SER A 18 -6.64 -8.63 -11.27
N GLU A 19 -5.33 -8.74 -11.27
CA GLU A 19 -4.62 -9.55 -10.28
C GLU A 19 -4.75 -8.97 -8.88
N VAL A 20 -4.60 -7.66 -8.75
CA VAL A 20 -4.76 -6.98 -7.46
C VAL A 20 -6.20 -7.12 -6.98
N GLN A 21 -7.18 -6.95 -7.86
CA GLN A 21 -8.59 -7.13 -7.48
C GLN A 21 -8.84 -8.53 -6.96
N HIS A 22 -8.27 -9.54 -7.59
CA HIS A 22 -8.41 -10.92 -7.16
C HIS A 22 -7.89 -11.11 -5.73
N ARG A 23 -6.74 -10.54 -5.43
CA ARG A 23 -6.16 -10.61 -4.08
C ARG A 23 -6.99 -9.85 -3.05
N ILE A 24 -7.52 -8.70 -3.42
CA ILE A 24 -8.43 -7.95 -2.55
C ILE A 24 -9.64 -8.82 -2.20
N ASP A 25 -10.20 -9.51 -3.20
CA ASP A 25 -11.35 -10.37 -2.99
C ASP A 25 -11.04 -11.58 -2.11
N GLU A 26 -9.83 -12.12 -2.20
CA GLU A 26 -9.42 -13.24 -1.37
C GLU A 26 -9.27 -12.89 0.10
N LEU A 27 -8.96 -11.63 0.39
CA LEU A 27 -8.69 -11.19 1.77
C LEU A 27 -9.91 -10.61 2.46
N LYS A 28 -11.03 -10.44 1.76
CA LYS A 28 -12.23 -9.84 2.37
C LYS A 28 -12.81 -10.73 3.46
N ASP A 29 -13.55 -10.11 4.37
CA ASP A 29 -14.29 -10.77 5.45
C ASP A 29 -13.39 -11.53 6.43
N GLN A 30 -12.17 -11.06 6.59
CA GLN A 30 -11.18 -11.62 7.50
C GLN A 30 -10.58 -10.51 8.35
N ASP A 31 -10.13 -10.85 9.54
CA ASP A 31 -9.35 -9.92 10.34
C ASP A 31 -7.96 -9.83 9.76
N LEU A 32 -7.57 -8.61 9.40
CA LEU A 32 -6.30 -8.34 8.75
C LEU A 32 -5.54 -7.28 9.52
N TYR A 33 -4.22 -7.33 9.41
CA TYR A 33 -3.36 -6.26 9.88
C TYR A 33 -3.09 -5.35 8.69
N ILE A 34 -3.32 -4.06 8.88
CA ILE A 34 -3.10 -3.07 7.83
C ILE A 34 -1.88 -2.21 8.14
N HIS A 35 -1.13 -1.92 7.10
CA HIS A 35 -0.10 -0.89 7.11
C HIS A 35 -0.42 0.12 6.04
N LEU A 36 -0.56 1.38 6.44
CA LEU A 36 -0.73 2.50 5.54
C LEU A 36 0.40 3.47 5.78
N GLU A 37 0.97 3.95 4.70
CA GLU A 37 2.06 4.91 4.77
C GLU A 37 1.86 5.97 3.70
N MET A 38 2.06 7.24 4.07
CA MET A 38 2.17 8.32 3.11
C MET A 38 3.34 9.20 3.55
N THR A 39 4.21 9.51 2.60
CA THR A 39 5.36 10.36 2.87
C THR A 39 5.52 11.33 1.71
N THR A 40 5.78 12.59 2.02
CA THR A 40 5.91 13.63 1.01
C THR A 40 7.32 14.16 0.89
N GLY A 41 8.25 13.66 1.68
CA GLY A 41 9.62 14.14 1.61
C GLY A 41 10.49 13.78 2.78
N ALA A 42 10.00 12.90 3.66
CA ALA A 42 10.77 12.55 4.86
C ALA A 42 12.14 11.99 4.50
N TYR A 43 12.21 11.18 3.47
CA TYR A 43 13.49 10.59 3.06
C TYR A 43 14.32 11.52 2.20
N ALA A 44 13.67 12.40 1.45
CA ALA A 44 14.36 13.34 0.57
C ALA A 44 14.97 14.51 1.33
N ALA A 45 14.46 14.82 2.53
CA ALA A 45 14.92 15.96 3.31
C ALA A 45 16.38 15.83 3.74
N HIS A 46 16.91 14.63 3.82
CA HIS A 46 18.33 14.42 4.11
C HIS A 46 19.23 14.91 2.99
N ILE A 47 18.74 14.90 1.76
CA ILE A 47 19.50 15.28 0.57
C ILE A 47 19.17 16.71 0.18
N ASP A 48 17.92 17.09 0.30
CA ASP A 48 17.41 18.40 -0.12
C ASP A 48 16.62 19.01 1.03
N SER A 49 17.25 19.92 1.75
CA SER A 49 16.65 20.56 2.92
C SER A 49 15.46 21.46 2.58
N SER A 50 15.25 21.78 1.28
CA SER A 50 14.07 22.53 0.88
C SER A 50 12.80 21.68 0.90
N LYS A 51 12.92 20.36 0.98
CA LYS A 51 11.77 19.47 1.06
C LYS A 51 11.18 19.50 2.46
N HIS A 52 9.87 19.54 2.53
CA HIS A 52 9.17 19.46 3.79
C HIS A 52 9.02 17.98 4.19
N PRO A 53 9.70 17.52 5.23
CA PRO A 53 9.59 16.12 5.64
C PRO A 53 8.27 15.89 6.35
N ALA A 54 7.41 15.08 5.76
CA ALA A 54 6.12 14.72 6.35
C ALA A 54 5.81 13.27 6.06
N ALA A 55 5.29 12.58 7.05
CA ALA A 55 4.90 11.19 6.91
C ALA A 55 3.77 10.87 7.86
N THR A 56 2.89 9.98 7.42
CA THR A 56 1.79 9.47 8.22
C THR A 56 1.77 7.97 8.09
N PHE A 57 1.66 7.27 9.21
CA PHE A 57 1.65 5.81 9.24
C PHE A 57 0.50 5.30 10.08
N ILE A 58 -0.07 4.17 9.63
CA ILE A 58 -0.85 3.27 10.46
C ILE A 58 -0.21 1.91 10.27
N THR A 59 0.18 1.25 11.36
CA THR A 59 0.81 -0.06 11.25
C THR A 59 0.21 -1.04 12.25
N ASN A 60 0.00 -2.27 11.80
CA ASN A 60 -0.55 -3.36 12.59
C ASN A 60 -1.90 -3.08 13.24
N ALA A 61 -2.68 -2.19 12.65
CA ALA A 61 -4.05 -2.00 13.05
C ALA A 61 -4.90 -3.13 12.47
N VAL A 62 -5.77 -3.70 13.31
CA VAL A 62 -6.65 -4.77 12.85
C VAL A 62 -7.86 -4.16 12.15
N MET A 63 -8.19 -4.68 10.98
CA MET A 63 -9.34 -4.23 10.23
C MET A 63 -9.95 -5.40 9.45
N ARG A 64 -11.18 -5.21 9.01
CA ARG A 64 -11.90 -6.18 8.19
C ARG A 64 -12.75 -5.40 7.21
N TYR A 65 -12.73 -5.80 5.94
CA TYR A 65 -13.60 -5.18 4.94
C TYR A 65 -14.47 -6.23 4.28
N SER A 66 -15.67 -5.81 3.88
CA SER A 66 -16.61 -6.66 3.18
C SER A 66 -16.53 -6.47 1.66
N HIS A 67 -16.08 -5.32 1.23
CA HIS A 67 -15.91 -4.98 -0.18
C HIS A 67 -14.62 -4.21 -0.36
N GLY A 68 -13.90 -4.55 -1.40
CA GLY A 68 -12.73 -3.78 -1.78
C GLY A 68 -12.62 -3.71 -3.29
N SER A 69 -12.11 -2.60 -3.80
CA SER A 69 -11.94 -2.47 -5.25
C SER A 69 -10.73 -1.60 -5.57
N ILE A 70 -10.10 -1.94 -6.69
CA ILE A 70 -9.07 -1.11 -7.30
C ILE A 70 -9.69 -0.43 -8.51
N SER A 71 -9.38 0.85 -8.71
CA SER A 71 -9.91 1.63 -9.82
C SER A 71 -8.86 2.60 -10.34
N GLY A 72 -9.13 3.16 -11.51
CA GLY A 72 -8.24 4.10 -12.17
C GLY A 72 -7.47 3.45 -13.30
N GLY A 73 -6.64 4.23 -13.97
CA GLY A 73 -5.85 3.78 -15.10
C GLY A 73 -4.34 3.88 -14.87
N GLY A 74 -3.93 4.17 -13.65
CA GLY A 74 -2.54 4.38 -13.26
C GLY A 74 -2.23 5.87 -13.12
N PRO A 75 -1.88 6.35 -11.93
CA PRO A 75 -1.89 5.59 -10.68
C PRO A 75 -3.29 5.13 -10.27
N TYR A 76 -3.33 4.15 -9.41
CA TYR A 76 -4.56 3.48 -9.01
C TYR A 76 -5.00 3.86 -7.61
N ARG A 77 -6.29 3.62 -7.36
CA ARG A 77 -6.90 3.84 -6.06
C ARG A 77 -7.48 2.53 -5.57
N VAL A 78 -7.28 2.23 -4.30
CA VAL A 78 -7.92 1.10 -3.63
C VAL A 78 -8.86 1.65 -2.56
N GLY A 79 -10.08 1.14 -2.55
CA GLY A 79 -11.06 1.44 -1.52
C GLY A 79 -11.47 0.15 -0.83
N LEU A 80 -11.52 0.18 0.50
CA LEU A 80 -11.91 -0.98 1.32
C LEU A 80 -13.05 -0.54 2.23
N LYS A 81 -14.21 -1.17 2.08
CA LYS A 81 -15.39 -0.84 2.87
C LYS A 81 -15.43 -1.70 4.11
N MET A 82 -15.34 -1.06 5.27
CA MET A 82 -15.48 -1.71 6.56
C MET A 82 -16.94 -1.64 7.03
N GLU A 83 -17.23 -2.31 8.14
CA GLU A 83 -18.57 -2.19 8.73
C GLU A 83 -18.91 -0.72 9.00
N ARG A 84 -17.93 0.05 9.46
CA ARG A 84 -18.08 1.48 9.65
C ARG A 84 -16.89 2.19 9.04
N GLY A 85 -17.17 2.95 7.99
CA GLY A 85 -16.14 3.74 7.35
C GLY A 85 -15.44 3.02 6.23
N TRP A 86 -14.44 3.68 5.71
CA TRP A 86 -13.69 3.25 4.52
C TRP A 86 -12.21 3.50 4.72
N VAL A 87 -11.42 2.67 4.07
CA VAL A 87 -10.01 2.96 3.85
C VAL A 87 -9.82 3.26 2.37
N TYR A 88 -9.16 4.35 2.07
CA TYR A 88 -8.77 4.69 0.70
C TYR A 88 -7.29 4.92 0.63
N SER A 89 -6.69 4.45 -0.46
CA SER A 89 -5.30 4.74 -0.76
C SER A 89 -5.20 5.01 -2.25
N GLU A 90 -4.65 6.16 -2.61
CA GLU A 90 -4.49 6.58 -4.01
C GLU A 90 -3.03 6.79 -4.33
N GLY A 91 -2.72 6.83 -5.63
CA GLY A 91 -1.35 7.02 -6.08
C GLY A 91 -0.57 5.73 -6.19
N LEU A 92 -1.25 4.60 -6.18
CA LEU A 92 -0.61 3.29 -6.20
C LEU A 92 -0.19 2.93 -7.62
N THR A 93 1.06 2.48 -7.77
CA THR A 93 1.64 2.21 -9.08
C THR A 93 2.18 0.80 -9.21
N HIS A 94 2.61 0.19 -8.10
CA HIS A 94 3.32 -1.09 -8.09
C HIS A 94 2.72 -2.06 -7.08
N TYR A 95 2.95 -3.35 -7.29
CA TYR A 95 2.58 -4.38 -6.33
C TYR A 95 3.63 -5.49 -6.33
N GLU A 96 3.66 -6.28 -5.26
CA GLU A 96 4.56 -7.42 -5.14
C GLU A 96 3.83 -8.68 -5.63
N GLU A 97 4.13 -9.10 -6.85
CA GLU A 97 3.41 -10.20 -7.48
C GLU A 97 3.65 -11.54 -6.79
N SER A 98 4.87 -11.78 -6.34
CA SER A 98 5.23 -13.08 -5.78
C SER A 98 4.69 -13.31 -4.38
N GLU A 99 4.22 -12.27 -3.71
CA GLU A 99 3.72 -12.36 -2.33
C GLU A 99 2.24 -12.69 -2.36
N THR A 100 1.87 -13.96 -2.16
CA THR A 100 0.50 -14.41 -2.29
C THR A 100 -0.25 -14.47 -0.96
N SER A 101 0.45 -14.47 0.19
CA SER A 101 -0.19 -14.55 1.50
C SER A 101 -0.62 -13.19 2.04
N ARG A 102 -0.19 -12.13 1.42
CA ARG A 102 -0.55 -10.76 1.77
C ARG A 102 -0.52 -9.89 0.53
N LEU A 103 -1.14 -8.74 0.63
CA LEU A 103 -1.17 -7.77 -0.47
C LEU A 103 -0.24 -6.63 -0.13
N ILE A 104 0.71 -6.35 -1.02
CA ILE A 104 1.67 -5.27 -0.87
C ILE A 104 1.57 -4.37 -2.08
N LEU A 105 1.15 -3.13 -1.85
CA LEU A 105 1.01 -2.11 -2.90
C LEU A 105 1.86 -0.91 -2.52
N ALA A 106 2.46 -0.29 -3.53
CA ALA A 106 3.29 0.88 -3.34
C ALA A 106 3.02 1.90 -4.44
N GLY A 107 3.14 3.16 -4.10
CA GLY A 107 3.10 4.25 -5.08
C GLY A 107 4.44 4.94 -5.15
N HIS A 108 4.97 5.05 -6.35
CA HIS A 108 6.20 5.78 -6.62
C HIS A 108 5.90 7.01 -7.45
N ASP A 109 6.59 8.11 -7.15
CA ASP A 109 6.44 9.33 -7.94
C ASP A 109 7.23 9.20 -9.26
N SER A 110 7.23 10.27 -10.07
CA SER A 110 7.91 10.28 -11.36
C SER A 110 9.42 10.09 -11.26
N GLN A 111 9.99 10.26 -10.08
CA GLN A 111 11.40 10.05 -9.83
C GLN A 111 11.70 8.71 -9.18
N GLY A 112 10.68 7.84 -9.08
CA GLY A 112 10.83 6.52 -8.49
C GLY A 112 10.89 6.49 -6.97
N LYS A 113 10.51 7.58 -6.30
CA LYS A 113 10.51 7.63 -4.84
C LYS A 113 9.19 7.13 -4.28
N LEU A 114 9.28 6.34 -3.22
CA LEU A 114 8.10 5.84 -2.53
C LEU A 114 7.37 6.99 -1.85
N ILE A 115 6.09 7.13 -2.14
CA ILE A 115 5.25 8.16 -1.52
C ILE A 115 4.03 7.60 -0.80
N VAL A 116 3.60 6.41 -1.15
CA VAL A 116 2.44 5.79 -0.52
C VAL A 116 2.61 4.28 -0.52
N ALA A 117 2.12 3.62 0.52
CA ALA A 117 2.11 2.17 0.61
C ALA A 117 0.85 1.69 1.31
N LEU A 118 0.35 0.56 0.86
CA LEU A 118 -0.77 -0.13 1.48
C LEU A 118 -0.42 -1.62 1.54
N GLN A 119 -0.42 -2.16 2.75
CA GLN A 119 -0.21 -3.60 2.94
C GLN A 119 -1.34 -4.18 3.78
N LEU A 120 -1.77 -5.36 3.40
CA LEU A 120 -2.76 -6.15 4.14
C LEU A 120 -2.17 -7.54 4.38
N SER A 121 -2.27 -8.02 5.62
CA SER A 121 -1.71 -9.31 5.99
C SER A 121 -2.59 -9.98 7.03
N ARG A 122 -2.61 -11.32 6.99
CA ARG A 122 -3.28 -12.11 8.03
C ARG A 122 -2.48 -12.14 9.32
N GLU A 123 -1.22 -11.77 9.28
CA GLU A 123 -0.31 -11.77 10.41
C GLU A 123 0.33 -10.40 10.59
N PRO A 124 0.70 -10.02 11.84
CA PRO A 124 1.30 -8.71 12.07
C PRO A 124 2.67 -8.58 11.40
N TYR A 125 3.01 -7.35 11.10
CA TYR A 125 4.30 -6.99 10.51
C TYR A 125 5.39 -6.93 11.55
#